data_39163096d1285bc6f1d3a7378d92ea33
#
_entry.id   39163096d1285bc6f1d3a7378d92ea33
#
_cell.length_a   1.000
_cell.length_b   1.000
_cell.length_c   1.000
_cell.angle_alpha   90.00
_cell.angle_beta   90.00
_cell.angle_gamma   90.00
#
_symmetry.space_group_name_H-M   'P 1'
#
loop_
_entity.id
_entity.type
_entity.pdbx_description
1 polymer ?
#
loop_
_entity_poly.entity_id
_entity_poly.type
_entity_poly.pdbx_seq_one_letter_code
_entity_poly.pdbx_strand_id
1 'polypeptide(L)'
;MRVGKKYKNVCIPICISQNVIKFCEEMRYLGVYVRSGLILKFNFDQAKRKFYASANGIISKVGTLKPDIVLSLCNSFAIPCLLYATEAMLLNKSERKTLDNTVRRLFMKLFHTADPSVIAHCQYYMYFLQPSDNIIVRTFNFYQSLINSSNTIVQIIFSLFNKNISNFGEKYNIGGNKLKQQLWGGLLFRQ
;
A
#
# COMPACT_ATOMS: atom_id res chain seq x y z
N MET A 1 19.15 -12.81 -2.03
CA MET A 1 18.70 -11.85 -0.97
C MET A 1 18.68 -12.57 0.37
N ARG A 2 18.93 -11.87 1.48
CA ARG A 2 18.89 -12.44 2.84
C ARG A 2 18.06 -11.59 3.77
N VAL A 3 17.30 -12.25 4.66
CA VAL A 3 16.44 -11.61 5.66
C VAL A 3 16.69 -12.26 7.02
N GLY A 4 16.68 -11.51 8.11
CA GLY A 4 16.86 -11.99 9.47
C GLY A 4 18.09 -11.38 10.16
N LYS A 5 18.33 -11.80 11.42
CA LYS A 5 19.37 -11.20 12.29
C LYS A 5 20.79 -11.18 11.68
N LYS A 6 21.11 -12.17 10.85
CA LYS A 6 22.45 -12.31 10.23
C LYS A 6 22.49 -11.85 8.75
N TYR A 7 21.58 -10.99 8.30
CA TYR A 7 21.49 -10.60 6.88
C TYR A 7 22.73 -9.88 6.34
N LYS A 8 23.52 -9.24 7.22
CA LYS A 8 24.77 -8.54 6.86
C LYS A 8 26.01 -9.44 6.87
N ASN A 9 25.93 -10.64 7.47
CA ASN A 9 27.12 -11.49 7.59
C ASN A 9 27.59 -11.96 6.21
N VAL A 10 28.90 -12.10 6.06
CA VAL A 10 29.47 -12.74 4.87
C VAL A 10 29.00 -14.19 4.82
N CYS A 11 28.48 -14.62 3.69
CA CYS A 11 28.09 -16.00 3.46
C CYS A 11 28.84 -16.57 2.27
N ILE A 12 29.09 -17.86 2.33
CA ILE A 12 29.63 -18.62 1.22
C ILE A 12 28.64 -18.51 0.04
N PRO A 13 29.10 -18.16 -1.17
CA PRO A 13 28.22 -18.11 -2.33
C PRO A 13 27.64 -19.48 -2.63
N ILE A 14 26.39 -19.50 -3.10
CA ILE A 14 25.73 -20.74 -3.54
C ILE A 14 26.21 -21.05 -4.94
N CYS A 15 26.81 -22.23 -5.13
CA CYS A 15 27.21 -22.71 -6.45
C CYS A 15 26.22 -23.76 -6.92
N ILE A 16 25.66 -23.57 -8.13
CA ILE A 16 24.80 -24.58 -8.80
C ILE A 16 25.50 -24.93 -10.10
N SER A 17 25.92 -26.19 -10.20
CA SER A 17 26.80 -26.66 -11.27
C SER A 17 28.10 -25.85 -11.29
N GLN A 18 28.40 -25.11 -12.31
CA GLN A 18 29.59 -24.23 -12.39
C GLN A 18 29.26 -22.73 -12.18
N ASN A 19 27.99 -22.40 -11.90
CA ASN A 19 27.56 -21.02 -11.77
C ASN A 19 27.48 -20.58 -10.32
N VAL A 20 28.09 -19.43 -9.99
CA VAL A 20 28.06 -18.81 -8.67
C VAL A 20 26.87 -17.87 -8.60
N ILE A 21 25.93 -18.15 -7.69
CA ILE A 21 24.77 -17.30 -7.44
C ILE A 21 25.15 -16.25 -6.37
N LYS A 22 25.22 -15.00 -6.79
CA LYS A 22 25.50 -13.87 -5.88
C LYS A 22 24.28 -13.47 -5.10
N PHE A 23 24.47 -13.13 -3.82
CA PHE A 23 23.41 -12.52 -3.01
C PHE A 23 23.19 -11.07 -3.45
N CYS A 24 21.93 -10.69 -3.68
CA CYS A 24 21.54 -9.30 -3.97
C CYS A 24 20.90 -8.66 -2.73
N GLU A 25 20.99 -7.34 -2.61
CA GLU A 25 20.35 -6.59 -1.53
C GLU A 25 18.88 -6.32 -1.81
N GLU A 26 18.54 -6.18 -3.09
CA GLU A 26 17.17 -5.95 -3.56
C GLU A 26 16.84 -6.86 -4.73
N MET A 27 15.63 -7.37 -4.78
CA MET A 27 15.13 -8.16 -5.90
C MET A 27 13.68 -7.80 -6.23
N ARG A 28 13.34 -7.90 -7.51
CA ARG A 28 11.96 -7.79 -7.95
C ARG A 28 11.29 -9.17 -7.92
N TYR A 29 10.18 -9.28 -7.22
CA TYR A 29 9.37 -10.49 -7.15
C TYR A 29 7.90 -10.14 -7.39
N LEU A 30 7.26 -10.75 -8.38
CA LEU A 30 5.85 -10.50 -8.76
C LEU A 30 5.50 -9.00 -8.85
N GLY A 31 6.39 -8.18 -9.42
CA GLY A 31 6.16 -6.75 -9.58
C GLY A 31 6.48 -5.88 -8.36
N VAL A 32 6.81 -6.49 -7.23
CA VAL A 32 7.19 -5.83 -5.98
C VAL A 32 8.70 -5.88 -5.81
N TYR A 33 9.28 -4.79 -5.30
CA TYR A 33 10.69 -4.74 -4.93
C TYR A 33 10.86 -5.04 -3.45
N VAL A 34 11.61 -6.09 -3.16
CA VAL A 34 11.86 -6.60 -1.82
C VAL A 34 13.33 -6.36 -1.46
N ARG A 35 13.58 -5.86 -0.25
CA ARG A 35 14.93 -5.55 0.27
C ARG A 35 15.35 -6.47 1.40
N SER A 36 16.66 -6.78 1.42
CA SER A 36 17.29 -7.47 2.54
C SER A 36 17.25 -6.60 3.81
N GLY A 37 17.08 -7.23 4.96
CA GLY A 37 17.03 -6.53 6.24
C GLY A 37 16.81 -7.46 7.43
N LEU A 38 16.71 -6.90 8.63
CA LEU A 38 16.34 -7.65 9.83
C LEU A 38 14.97 -8.32 9.67
N ILE A 39 14.05 -7.59 9.05
CA ILE A 39 12.72 -8.06 8.61
C ILE A 39 12.61 -7.80 7.11
N LEU A 40 11.68 -8.47 6.45
CA LEU A 40 11.37 -8.23 5.05
C LEU A 40 10.89 -6.78 4.88
N LYS A 41 11.56 -6.03 4.01
CA LYS A 41 11.23 -4.63 3.69
C LYS A 41 10.80 -4.51 2.24
N PHE A 42 9.92 -3.56 1.97
CA PHE A 42 9.43 -3.27 0.62
C PHE A 42 9.94 -1.92 0.13
N ASN A 43 10.26 -1.85 -1.16
CA ASN A 43 10.65 -0.61 -1.81
C ASN A 43 9.52 -0.12 -2.71
N PHE A 44 8.97 1.05 -2.38
CA PHE A 44 7.85 1.68 -3.11
C PHE A 44 8.30 2.70 -4.16
N ASP A 45 9.60 2.87 -4.41
CA ASP A 45 10.07 3.94 -5.31
C ASP A 45 9.55 3.76 -6.73
N GLN A 46 9.49 2.54 -7.23
CA GLN A 46 8.91 2.26 -8.55
C GLN A 46 7.39 2.46 -8.58
N ALA A 47 6.68 2.07 -7.53
CA ALA A 47 5.24 2.31 -7.40
C ALA A 47 4.93 3.81 -7.38
N LYS A 48 5.71 4.60 -6.61
CA LYS A 48 5.60 6.07 -6.57
C LYS A 48 5.89 6.70 -7.94
N ARG A 49 6.93 6.24 -8.64
CA ARG A 49 7.25 6.74 -10.00
C ARG A 49 6.08 6.49 -10.97
N LYS A 50 5.52 5.27 -10.97
CA LYS A 50 4.36 4.94 -11.80
C LYS A 50 3.14 5.78 -11.43
N PHE A 51 2.88 5.98 -10.13
CA PHE A 51 1.82 6.85 -9.65
C PHE A 51 1.96 8.27 -10.16
N TYR A 52 3.15 8.89 -9.99
CA TYR A 52 3.38 10.25 -10.45
C TYR A 52 3.34 10.38 -11.99
N ALA A 53 3.83 9.40 -12.73
CA ALA A 53 3.74 9.39 -14.18
C ALA A 53 2.28 9.37 -14.64
N SER A 54 1.46 8.48 -14.06
CA SER A 54 0.03 8.39 -14.35
C SER A 54 -0.72 9.66 -13.95
N ALA A 55 -0.53 10.15 -12.71
CA ALA A 55 -1.19 11.34 -12.21
C ALA A 55 -0.82 12.60 -13.02
N ASN A 56 0.46 12.79 -13.35
CA ASN A 56 0.89 13.91 -14.19
C ASN A 56 0.35 13.80 -15.62
N GLY A 57 0.28 12.59 -16.19
CA GLY A 57 -0.33 12.35 -17.50
C GLY A 57 -1.82 12.69 -17.52
N ILE A 58 -2.55 12.40 -16.43
CA ILE A 58 -3.96 12.79 -16.28
C ILE A 58 -4.09 14.31 -16.19
N ILE A 59 -3.30 14.95 -15.30
CA ILE A 59 -3.34 16.41 -15.12
C ILE A 59 -2.99 17.15 -16.42
N SER A 60 -2.02 16.66 -17.19
CA SER A 60 -1.64 17.30 -18.46
C SER A 60 -2.74 17.27 -19.52
N LYS A 61 -3.61 16.25 -19.47
CA LYS A 61 -4.71 16.09 -20.42
C LYS A 61 -6.01 16.78 -19.98
N VAL A 62 -6.33 16.72 -18.69
CA VAL A 62 -7.59 17.25 -18.13
C VAL A 62 -7.44 18.70 -17.67
N GLY A 63 -6.22 19.09 -17.28
CA GLY A 63 -5.95 20.37 -16.61
C GLY A 63 -6.26 20.33 -15.12
N THR A 64 -5.94 21.42 -14.41
CA THR A 64 -6.16 21.54 -12.95
C THR A 64 -7.52 22.15 -12.61
N LEU A 65 -8.24 22.69 -13.60
CA LEU A 65 -9.54 23.38 -13.40
C LEU A 65 -10.70 22.44 -13.06
N LYS A 66 -10.52 21.12 -13.26
CA LYS A 66 -11.54 20.09 -12.96
C LYS A 66 -10.98 19.05 -11.99
N PRO A 67 -10.78 19.41 -10.72
CA PRO A 67 -10.15 18.54 -9.73
C PRO A 67 -10.92 17.25 -9.48
N ASP A 68 -12.24 17.28 -9.54
CA ASP A 68 -13.14 16.13 -9.40
C ASP A 68 -12.85 15.04 -10.45
N ILE A 69 -12.74 15.43 -11.72
CA ILE A 69 -12.41 14.52 -12.82
C ILE A 69 -10.99 13.97 -12.66
N VAL A 70 -10.02 14.84 -12.37
CA VAL A 70 -8.62 14.42 -12.15
C VAL A 70 -8.53 13.41 -11.01
N LEU A 71 -9.17 13.66 -9.86
CA LEU A 71 -9.15 12.77 -8.72
C LEU A 71 -9.87 11.45 -9.00
N SER A 72 -10.99 11.47 -9.71
CA SER A 72 -11.70 10.26 -10.14
C SER A 72 -10.81 9.37 -11.01
N LEU A 73 -10.16 9.96 -12.03
CA LEU A 73 -9.23 9.25 -12.90
C LEU A 73 -7.99 8.76 -12.12
N CYS A 74 -7.43 9.57 -11.23
CA CYS A 74 -6.31 9.16 -10.38
C CYS A 74 -6.70 7.99 -9.47
N ASN A 75 -7.91 7.99 -8.93
CA ASN A 75 -8.40 6.88 -8.09
C ASN A 75 -8.54 5.59 -8.90
N SER A 76 -8.94 5.68 -10.16
CA SER A 76 -9.14 4.52 -11.05
C SER A 76 -7.83 3.98 -11.63
N PHE A 77 -6.85 4.83 -11.96
CA PHE A 77 -5.64 4.43 -12.70
C PHE A 77 -4.35 4.56 -11.91
N ALA A 78 -4.17 5.63 -11.13
CA ALA A 78 -2.92 5.91 -10.44
C ALA A 78 -2.83 5.21 -9.08
N ILE A 79 -3.91 5.25 -8.29
CA ILE A 79 -3.97 4.61 -6.95
C ILE A 79 -3.75 3.10 -7.02
N PRO A 80 -4.34 2.33 -7.95
CA PRO A 80 -4.06 0.89 -8.06
C PRO A 80 -2.58 0.58 -8.32
N CYS A 81 -1.86 1.43 -9.07
CA CYS A 81 -0.42 1.27 -9.28
C CYS A 81 0.38 1.51 -8.01
N LEU A 82 -0.04 2.48 -7.17
CA LEU A 82 0.62 2.80 -5.90
C LEU A 82 0.39 1.72 -4.84
N LEU A 83 -0.84 1.19 -4.77
CA LEU A 83 -1.26 0.24 -3.75
C LEU A 83 -1.21 -1.23 -4.20
N TYR A 84 -0.48 -1.50 -5.29
CA TYR A 84 -0.35 -2.86 -5.79
C TYR A 84 0.29 -3.79 -4.74
N ALA A 85 -0.38 -4.91 -4.46
CA ALA A 85 0.03 -5.97 -3.52
C ALA A 85 0.17 -5.52 -2.04
N THR A 86 -0.21 -4.29 -1.68
CA THR A 86 -0.09 -3.78 -0.29
C THR A 86 -0.98 -4.54 0.69
N GLU A 87 -2.03 -5.18 0.23
CA GLU A 87 -2.93 -6.03 1.01
C GLU A 87 -2.25 -7.27 1.59
N ALA A 88 -1.22 -7.79 0.90
CA ALA A 88 -0.44 -8.96 1.33
C ALA A 88 0.84 -8.57 2.10
N MET A 89 1.10 -7.28 2.31
CA MET A 89 2.32 -6.78 2.94
C MET A 89 2.09 -6.34 4.38
N LEU A 90 3.02 -6.68 5.27
CA LEU A 90 3.05 -6.13 6.63
C LEU A 90 3.74 -4.77 6.63
N LEU A 91 2.98 -3.72 6.32
CA LEU A 91 3.49 -2.36 6.25
C LEU A 91 3.59 -1.73 7.64
N ASN A 92 4.74 -1.13 7.93
CA ASN A 92 4.94 -0.32 9.14
C ASN A 92 4.34 1.09 8.99
N LYS A 93 4.28 1.84 10.11
CA LYS A 93 3.72 3.20 10.11
C LYS A 93 4.45 4.17 9.17
N SER A 94 5.78 4.06 9.07
CA SER A 94 6.60 4.92 8.21
C SER A 94 6.32 4.66 6.73
N GLU A 95 6.18 3.39 6.35
CA GLU A 95 5.86 2.99 4.97
C GLU A 95 4.47 3.50 4.56
N ARG A 96 3.45 3.34 5.43
CA ARG A 96 2.11 3.90 5.21
C ARG A 96 2.14 5.42 5.06
N LYS A 97 2.83 6.12 5.96
CA LYS A 97 2.99 7.59 5.89
C LYS A 97 3.69 8.04 4.61
N THR A 98 4.63 7.23 4.09
CA THR A 98 5.29 7.51 2.81
C THR A 98 4.31 7.46 1.64
N LEU A 99 3.40 6.48 1.63
CA LEU A 99 2.34 6.36 0.61
C LEU A 99 1.32 7.51 0.75
N ASP A 100 0.91 7.86 1.97
CA ASP A 100 0.01 9.00 2.23
C ASP A 100 0.62 10.31 1.74
N ASN A 101 1.91 10.55 2.02
CA ASN A 101 2.62 11.73 1.55
C ASN A 101 2.72 11.79 0.01
N THR A 102 2.76 10.63 -0.67
CA THR A 102 2.77 10.57 -2.13
C THR A 102 1.47 11.13 -2.70
N VAL A 103 0.33 10.73 -2.16
CA VAL A 103 -0.99 11.23 -2.57
C VAL A 103 -1.20 12.68 -2.10
N ARG A 104 -0.76 13.03 -0.89
CA ARG A 104 -0.82 14.41 -0.41
C ARG A 104 -0.16 15.39 -1.37
N ARG A 105 0.98 15.04 -1.98
CA ARG A 105 1.65 15.88 -2.99
C ARG A 105 0.81 16.08 -4.25
N LEU A 106 -0.01 15.09 -4.65
CA LEU A 106 -0.98 15.27 -5.73
C LEU A 106 -2.01 16.35 -5.37
N PHE A 107 -2.57 16.32 -4.16
CA PHE A 107 -3.51 17.34 -3.68
C PHE A 107 -2.86 18.72 -3.60
N MET A 108 -1.62 18.81 -3.07
CA MET A 108 -0.85 20.07 -3.04
C MET A 108 -0.72 20.68 -4.44
N LYS A 109 -0.44 19.86 -5.44
CA LYS A 109 -0.32 20.29 -6.83
C LYS A 109 -1.67 20.72 -7.42
N LEU A 110 -2.74 20.01 -7.11
CA LEU A 110 -4.07 20.21 -7.70
C LEU A 110 -4.78 21.43 -7.09
N PHE A 111 -4.65 21.63 -5.78
CA PHE A 111 -5.32 22.73 -5.06
C PHE A 111 -4.40 23.90 -4.72
N HIS A 112 -3.14 23.86 -5.17
CA HIS A 112 -2.14 24.92 -4.94
C HIS A 112 -1.97 25.31 -3.47
N THR A 113 -2.08 24.35 -2.55
CA THR A 113 -1.97 24.55 -1.09
C THR A 113 -1.03 23.52 -0.48
N ALA A 114 -0.26 23.93 0.53
CA ALA A 114 0.57 23.04 1.33
C ALA A 114 -0.03 22.76 2.72
N ASP A 115 -1.11 23.46 3.09
CA ASP A 115 -1.75 23.33 4.40
C ASP A 115 -2.37 21.93 4.56
N PRO A 116 -1.95 21.17 5.62
CA PRO A 116 -2.49 19.86 5.90
C PRO A 116 -3.99 19.85 6.18
N SER A 117 -4.52 20.87 6.84
CA SER A 117 -5.93 20.96 7.21
C SER A 117 -6.79 21.15 5.97
N VAL A 118 -6.40 22.05 5.07
CA VAL A 118 -7.09 22.28 3.80
C VAL A 118 -7.09 21.03 2.95
N ILE A 119 -5.94 20.33 2.87
CA ILE A 119 -5.84 19.08 2.10
C ILE A 119 -6.76 18.00 2.69
N ALA A 120 -6.85 17.87 4.01
CA ALA A 120 -7.74 16.91 4.65
C ALA A 120 -9.23 17.21 4.33
N HIS A 121 -9.63 18.49 4.36
CA HIS A 121 -10.96 18.89 3.94
C HIS A 121 -11.23 18.60 2.45
N CYS A 122 -10.27 18.90 1.57
CA CYS A 122 -10.39 18.56 0.15
C CYS A 122 -10.55 17.05 -0.06
N GLN A 123 -9.77 16.22 0.64
CA GLN A 123 -9.91 14.77 0.56
C GLN A 123 -11.30 14.31 1.01
N TYR A 124 -11.82 14.89 2.09
CA TYR A 124 -13.14 14.58 2.60
C TYR A 124 -14.24 14.93 1.61
N TYR A 125 -14.30 16.18 1.13
CA TYR A 125 -15.33 16.64 0.20
C TYR A 125 -15.27 15.97 -1.18
N MET A 126 -14.07 15.57 -1.62
CA MET A 126 -13.87 14.83 -2.88
C MET A 126 -14.03 13.32 -2.71
N TYR A 127 -14.44 12.83 -1.55
CA TYR A 127 -14.57 11.40 -1.28
C TYR A 127 -13.33 10.58 -1.63
N PHE A 128 -12.14 11.14 -1.34
CA PHE A 128 -10.86 10.52 -1.66
C PHE A 128 -10.18 9.93 -0.42
N LEU A 129 -10.22 8.61 -0.29
CA LEU A 129 -9.57 7.91 0.84
C LEU A 129 -8.05 7.99 0.76
N GLN A 130 -7.41 8.23 1.91
CA GLN A 130 -5.96 8.16 2.02
C GLN A 130 -5.45 6.73 1.72
N PRO A 131 -4.23 6.60 1.19
CA PRO A 131 -3.60 5.30 0.96
C PRO A 131 -3.63 4.37 2.18
N SER A 132 -3.33 4.87 3.38
CA SER A 132 -3.37 4.09 4.62
C SER A 132 -4.74 3.47 4.89
N ASP A 133 -5.83 4.22 4.64
CA ASP A 133 -7.20 3.75 4.84
C ASP A 133 -7.63 2.78 3.73
N ASN A 134 -7.24 3.06 2.48
CA ASN A 134 -7.42 2.14 1.37
C ASN A 134 -6.74 0.79 1.61
N ILE A 135 -5.51 0.79 2.16
CA ILE A 135 -4.78 -0.43 2.51
C ILE A 135 -5.56 -1.25 3.54
N ILE A 136 -6.17 -0.61 4.54
CA ILE A 136 -6.99 -1.31 5.54
C ILE A 136 -8.19 -2.00 4.87
N VAL A 137 -8.91 -1.30 3.99
CA VAL A 137 -10.04 -1.88 3.25
C VAL A 137 -9.59 -3.05 2.37
N ARG A 138 -8.49 -2.88 1.63
CA ARG A 138 -7.93 -3.93 0.75
C ARG A 138 -7.48 -5.14 1.54
N THR A 139 -6.78 -4.93 2.66
CA THR A 139 -6.33 -6.01 3.56
C THR A 139 -7.52 -6.78 4.13
N PHE A 140 -8.59 -6.08 4.52
CA PHE A 140 -9.82 -6.73 4.99
C PHE A 140 -10.46 -7.58 3.90
N ASN A 141 -10.65 -7.05 2.69
CA ASN A 141 -11.21 -7.79 1.57
C ASN A 141 -10.33 -9.00 1.19
N PHE A 142 -9.01 -8.83 1.26
CA PHE A 142 -8.06 -9.92 1.03
C PHE A 142 -8.25 -11.04 2.07
N TYR A 143 -8.35 -10.71 3.36
CA TYR A 143 -8.59 -11.71 4.40
C TYR A 143 -9.95 -12.40 4.23
N GLN A 144 -11.00 -11.69 3.85
CA GLN A 144 -12.29 -12.28 3.54
C GLN A 144 -12.21 -13.27 2.37
N SER A 145 -11.45 -12.93 1.33
CA SER A 145 -11.24 -13.85 0.20
C SER A 145 -10.45 -15.11 0.58
N LEU A 146 -9.49 -15.00 1.53
CA LEU A 146 -8.75 -16.15 2.06
C LEU A 146 -9.65 -17.08 2.88
N ILE A 147 -10.52 -16.51 3.73
CA ILE A 147 -11.48 -17.29 4.55
C ILE A 147 -12.41 -18.10 3.65
N ASN A 148 -12.90 -17.50 2.57
CA ASN A 148 -13.86 -18.10 1.66
C ASN A 148 -13.21 -19.00 0.60
N SER A 149 -11.88 -19.17 0.63
CA SER A 149 -11.16 -19.99 -0.35
C SER A 149 -11.35 -21.48 -0.07
N SER A 150 -11.69 -22.25 -1.11
CA SER A 150 -11.75 -23.72 -1.07
C SER A 150 -10.39 -24.40 -1.19
N ASN A 151 -9.31 -23.64 -1.42
CA ASN A 151 -7.97 -24.17 -1.61
C ASN A 151 -7.35 -24.60 -0.26
N THR A 152 -7.01 -25.88 -0.13
CA THR A 152 -6.46 -26.48 1.09
C THR A 152 -5.16 -25.79 1.56
N ILE A 153 -4.29 -25.39 0.62
CA ILE A 153 -3.03 -24.68 0.96
C ILE A 153 -3.33 -23.34 1.59
N VAL A 154 -4.29 -22.61 1.03
CA VAL A 154 -4.73 -21.30 1.58
C VAL A 154 -5.31 -21.48 2.97
N GLN A 155 -6.11 -22.51 3.22
CA GLN A 155 -6.69 -22.81 4.54
C GLN A 155 -5.60 -23.14 5.58
N ILE A 156 -4.57 -23.91 5.20
CA ILE A 156 -3.42 -24.22 6.09
C ILE A 156 -2.67 -22.90 6.42
N ILE A 157 -2.34 -22.09 5.41
CA ILE A 157 -1.68 -20.81 5.63
C ILE A 157 -2.54 -19.91 6.52
N PHE A 158 -3.85 -19.84 6.26
CA PHE A 158 -4.79 -19.06 7.06
C PHE A 158 -4.82 -19.50 8.52
N SER A 159 -4.82 -20.80 8.81
CA SER A 159 -4.80 -21.32 10.19
C SER A 159 -3.55 -20.88 10.97
N LEU A 160 -2.40 -20.77 10.28
CA LEU A 160 -1.13 -20.29 10.88
C LEU A 160 -1.16 -18.78 11.18
N PHE A 161 -1.91 -17.99 10.42
CA PHE A 161 -2.00 -16.53 10.55
C PHE A 161 -3.27 -16.04 11.26
N ASN A 162 -4.13 -16.93 11.71
CA ASN A 162 -5.45 -16.61 12.27
C ASN A 162 -5.40 -15.59 13.43
N LYS A 163 -4.38 -15.68 14.32
CA LYS A 163 -4.17 -14.70 15.40
C LYS A 163 -3.96 -13.26 14.89
N ASN A 164 -3.30 -13.07 13.77
CA ASN A 164 -3.10 -11.74 13.19
C ASN A 164 -4.39 -11.19 12.58
N ILE A 165 -5.25 -12.06 12.10
CA ILE A 165 -6.53 -11.71 11.45
C ILE A 165 -7.58 -11.37 12.50
N SER A 166 -7.67 -12.14 13.60
CA SER A 166 -8.55 -11.82 14.73
C SER A 166 -8.18 -10.48 15.36
N ASN A 167 -6.88 -10.27 15.64
CA ASN A 167 -6.37 -8.99 16.13
C ASN A 167 -6.66 -7.82 15.18
N PHE A 168 -6.66 -8.06 13.85
CA PHE A 168 -7.02 -7.03 12.88
C PHE A 168 -8.52 -6.71 12.95
N GLY A 169 -9.38 -7.72 13.03
CA GLY A 169 -10.83 -7.56 13.18
C GLY A 169 -11.20 -6.79 14.45
N GLU A 170 -10.63 -7.17 15.60
CA GLU A 170 -10.84 -6.49 16.88
C GLU A 170 -10.35 -5.03 16.86
N LYS A 171 -9.14 -4.82 16.34
CA LYS A 171 -8.53 -3.48 16.29
C LYS A 171 -9.37 -2.46 15.51
N TYR A 172 -10.06 -2.89 14.47
CA TYR A 172 -10.84 -2.00 13.62
C TYR A 172 -12.36 -2.11 13.84
N ASN A 173 -12.78 -2.93 14.83
CA ASN A 173 -14.20 -3.20 15.14
C ASN A 173 -15.04 -3.47 13.89
N ILE A 174 -14.54 -4.37 13.02
CA ILE A 174 -15.03 -4.53 11.67
C ILE A 174 -16.15 -5.56 11.64
N GLY A 175 -17.36 -5.06 11.52
CA GLY A 175 -18.54 -5.81 11.11
C GLY A 175 -18.96 -5.43 9.68
N GLY A 176 -18.57 -6.23 8.69
CA GLY A 176 -19.10 -6.17 7.33
C GLY A 176 -18.92 -4.85 6.54
N ASN A 177 -19.92 -4.48 5.73
CA ASN A 177 -19.91 -3.38 4.76
C ASN A 177 -19.76 -1.95 5.35
N LYS A 178 -19.70 -1.80 6.68
CA LYS A 178 -19.60 -0.49 7.36
C LYS A 178 -18.18 0.09 7.40
N LEU A 179 -17.14 -0.69 7.06
CA LEU A 179 -15.76 -0.24 7.20
C LEU A 179 -15.46 1.05 6.41
N LYS A 180 -15.91 1.14 5.17
CA LYS A 180 -15.73 2.36 4.37
C LYS A 180 -16.41 3.56 5.02
N GLN A 181 -17.64 3.41 5.47
CA GLN A 181 -18.39 4.49 6.13
C GLN A 181 -17.74 4.91 7.46
N GLN A 182 -17.23 3.97 8.26
CA GLN A 182 -16.50 4.26 9.49
C GLN A 182 -15.19 5.01 9.23
N LEU A 183 -14.46 4.65 8.16
CA LEU A 183 -13.24 5.36 7.77
C LEU A 183 -13.55 6.77 7.28
N TRP A 184 -14.66 6.99 6.56
CA TRP A 184 -15.13 8.32 6.17
C TRP A 184 -15.52 9.17 7.38
N GLY A 185 -16.28 8.61 8.33
CA GLY A 185 -16.61 9.29 9.58
C GLY A 185 -15.37 9.64 10.41
N GLY A 186 -14.39 8.74 10.48
CA GLY A 186 -13.14 8.96 11.19
C GLY A 186 -12.24 10.05 10.60
N LEU A 187 -12.39 10.42 9.33
CA LEU A 187 -11.66 11.54 8.71
C LEU A 187 -12.10 12.90 9.28
N LEU A 188 -13.35 13.02 9.72
CA LEU A 188 -13.87 14.24 10.37
C LEU A 188 -13.30 14.48 11.79
N PHE A 189 -12.91 13.41 12.48
CA PHE A 189 -12.45 13.46 13.88
C PHE A 189 -10.94 13.34 14.05
N ARG A 190 -10.15 13.32 12.97
CA ARG A 190 -8.68 13.36 13.01
C ARG A 190 -8.14 14.80 13.02
N GLN A 191 -8.81 15.68 13.78
CA GLN A 191 -8.29 17.01 14.10
C GLN A 191 -7.36 16.95 15.32
#